data_52589877e2460e40fbc18d65e75d51ed
#
_entry.id   52589877e2460e40fbc18d65e75d51ed
#
_cell.length_a   1.000
_cell.length_b   1.000
_cell.length_c   1.000
_cell.angle_alpha   90.00
_cell.angle_beta   90.00
_cell.angle_gamma   90.00
#
_symmetry.space_group_name_H-M   'P 1'
#
loop_
_entity.id
_entity.type
_entity.pdbx_description
1 polymer ?
#
loop_
_entity_poly.entity_id
_entity_poly.type
_entity_poly.pdbx_seq_one_letter_code
_entity_poly.pdbx_strand_id
1 'polypeptide(L)'
;EEFQYPGPKPFSKETAIVMISDGVEAASKSLKEPTAEKIIAFVGKIVQRLMDEKQFLEANITLREIETIKKVLIEKLISSYHLRVAYPE
;
A
#
# COMPACT_ATOMS: atom_id res chain seq x y z
N GLU A 1 -2.30 -4.17 -20.06
CA GLU A 1 -0.92 -3.82 -19.74
C GLU A 1 -0.75 -3.64 -18.26
N GLU A 2 0.14 -4.37 -17.69
CA GLU A 2 0.33 -4.32 -16.26
C GLU A 2 1.25 -3.18 -15.87
N PHE A 3 0.89 -2.53 -14.78
CA PHE A 3 1.74 -1.53 -14.19
C PHE A 3 2.97 -2.20 -13.59
N GLN A 4 4.12 -1.66 -13.86
CA GLN A 4 5.34 -2.07 -13.19
C GLN A 4 6.01 -0.84 -12.62
N TYR A 5 6.51 -0.99 -11.41
CA TYR A 5 7.17 0.11 -10.73
C TYR A 5 8.47 0.42 -11.47
N PRO A 6 8.63 1.66 -11.97
CA PRO A 6 9.86 1.99 -12.68
C PRO A 6 10.99 2.21 -11.68
N GLY A 7 12.17 1.78 -12.06
CA GLY A 7 13.34 1.98 -11.24
C GLY A 7 13.84 0.69 -10.65
N PRO A 8 14.95 0.73 -9.94
CA PRO A 8 15.53 -0.47 -9.36
C PRO A 8 14.68 -1.01 -8.23
N LYS A 9 14.79 -2.32 -8.03
CA LYS A 9 14.09 -2.95 -6.92
C LYS A 9 14.71 -2.50 -5.61
N PRO A 10 13.89 -2.33 -4.57
CA PRO A 10 14.43 -1.96 -3.27
C PRO A 10 15.26 -3.09 -2.68
N PHE A 11 16.34 -2.74 -2.01
CA PHE A 11 17.18 -3.73 -1.36
C PHE A 11 17.30 -3.48 0.14
N SER A 12 16.53 -2.55 0.67
CA SER A 12 16.46 -2.32 2.11
C SER A 12 15.01 -2.17 2.53
N LYS A 13 14.77 -2.42 3.82
CA LYS A 13 13.45 -2.26 4.39
C LYS A 13 12.94 -0.83 4.19
N GLU A 14 13.81 0.15 4.42
CA GLU A 14 13.43 1.54 4.33
C GLU A 14 13.01 1.93 2.92
N THR A 15 13.76 1.49 1.92
CA THR A 15 13.38 1.80 0.54
C THR A 15 12.11 1.08 0.13
N ALA A 16 11.88 -0.13 0.65
CA ALA A 16 10.64 -0.85 0.39
C ALA A 16 9.44 -0.09 0.97
N ILE A 17 9.59 0.44 2.18
CA ILE A 17 8.51 1.20 2.81
C ILE A 17 8.20 2.45 1.99
N VAL A 18 9.23 3.17 1.55
CA VAL A 18 9.03 4.36 0.74
C VAL A 18 8.35 4.01 -0.57
N MET A 19 8.75 2.92 -1.19
CA MET A 19 8.15 2.50 -2.46
C MET A 19 6.66 2.21 -2.31
N ILE A 20 6.31 1.48 -1.26
CA ILE A 20 4.91 1.16 -1.01
C ILE A 20 4.12 2.44 -0.76
N SER A 21 4.65 3.31 0.09
CA SER A 21 3.97 4.55 0.47
C SER A 21 3.76 5.45 -0.74
N ASP A 22 4.81 5.64 -1.55
CA ASP A 22 4.72 6.49 -2.73
C ASP A 22 3.73 5.91 -3.73
N GLY A 23 3.75 4.61 -3.92
CA GLY A 23 2.86 3.95 -4.86
C GLY A 23 1.40 4.10 -4.45
N VAL A 24 1.13 3.88 -3.18
CA VAL A 24 -0.23 3.99 -2.66
C VAL A 24 -0.72 5.44 -2.75
N GLU A 25 0.14 6.37 -2.37
CA GLU A 25 -0.26 7.78 -2.39
C GLU A 25 -0.54 8.25 -3.81
N ALA A 26 0.35 7.93 -4.74
CA ALA A 26 0.16 8.34 -6.12
C ALA A 26 -1.11 7.75 -6.71
N ALA A 27 -1.35 6.48 -6.47
CA ALA A 27 -2.51 5.81 -7.03
C ALA A 27 -3.80 6.26 -6.36
N SER A 28 -3.74 6.70 -5.11
CA SER A 28 -4.95 7.09 -4.38
C SER A 28 -5.63 8.30 -5.01
N LYS A 29 -4.87 9.08 -5.79
CA LYS A 29 -5.43 10.26 -6.42
C LYS A 29 -6.47 9.93 -7.48
N SER A 30 -6.52 8.68 -7.92
CA SER A 30 -7.50 8.26 -8.90
C SER A 30 -8.77 7.69 -8.25
N LEU A 31 -8.82 7.61 -6.93
CA LEU A 31 -10.00 7.11 -6.25
C LEU A 31 -11.14 8.11 -6.33
N LYS A 32 -12.31 7.61 -6.67
CA LYS A 32 -13.52 8.41 -6.71
C LYS A 32 -14.48 7.88 -5.66
N GLU A 33 -15.01 8.81 -4.87
CA GLU A 33 -15.98 8.46 -3.83
C GLU A 33 -15.47 7.32 -2.98
N PRO A 34 -14.29 7.49 -2.34
CA PRO A 34 -13.72 6.40 -1.57
C PRO A 34 -14.56 6.04 -0.35
N THR A 35 -14.60 4.75 -0.04
CA THR A 35 -15.16 4.26 1.20
C THR A 35 -14.06 3.49 1.91
N ALA A 36 -14.28 3.17 3.18
CA ALA A 36 -13.28 2.40 3.91
C ALA A 36 -13.01 1.07 3.23
N GLU A 37 -14.06 0.41 2.75
CA GLU A 37 -13.89 -0.87 2.07
C GLU A 37 -13.09 -0.73 0.78
N LYS A 38 -13.35 0.33 0.03
CA LYS A 38 -12.62 0.57 -1.21
C LYS A 38 -11.15 0.84 -0.94
N ILE A 39 -10.86 1.58 0.13
CA ILE A 39 -9.48 1.89 0.49
C ILE A 39 -8.75 0.62 0.91
N ILE A 40 -9.38 -0.21 1.73
CA ILE A 40 -8.77 -1.45 2.17
C ILE A 40 -8.43 -2.33 0.98
N ALA A 41 -9.38 -2.51 0.07
CA ALA A 41 -9.15 -3.33 -1.11
C ALA A 41 -8.07 -2.73 -2.01
N PHE A 42 -8.06 -1.42 -2.14
CA PHE A 42 -7.12 -0.70 -3.00
C PHE A 42 -5.69 -0.86 -2.51
N VAL A 43 -5.46 -0.63 -1.22
CA VAL A 43 -4.12 -0.77 -0.66
C VAL A 43 -3.65 -2.22 -0.76
N GLY A 44 -4.53 -3.16 -0.44
CA GLY A 44 -4.19 -4.57 -0.53
C GLY A 44 -3.80 -4.98 -1.94
N LYS A 45 -4.51 -4.45 -2.94
CA LYS A 45 -4.23 -4.78 -4.32
C LYS A 45 -2.87 -4.26 -4.78
N ILE A 46 -2.54 -3.04 -4.38
CA ILE A 46 -1.25 -2.45 -4.76
C ILE A 46 -0.11 -3.25 -4.13
N VAL A 47 -0.22 -3.55 -2.84
CA VAL A 47 0.83 -4.28 -2.16
C VAL A 47 0.97 -5.68 -2.75
N GLN A 48 -0.15 -6.34 -3.05
CA GLN A 48 -0.10 -7.66 -3.63
C GLN A 48 0.57 -7.64 -5.00
N ARG A 49 0.31 -6.61 -5.79
CA ARG A 49 0.95 -6.49 -7.09
C ARG A 49 2.46 -6.33 -6.96
N LEU A 50 2.90 -5.52 -6.00
CA LEU A 50 4.32 -5.36 -5.78
C LEU A 50 4.96 -6.68 -5.36
N MET A 51 4.27 -7.46 -4.55
CA MET A 51 4.77 -8.77 -4.16
C MET A 51 4.83 -9.71 -5.36
N ASP A 52 3.80 -9.69 -6.20
CA ASP A 52 3.74 -10.53 -7.38
C ASP A 52 4.86 -10.18 -8.38
N GLU A 53 5.23 -8.92 -8.43
CA GLU A 53 6.33 -8.46 -9.29
C GLU A 53 7.68 -8.69 -8.63
N LYS A 54 7.69 -9.33 -7.47
CA LYS A 54 8.92 -9.69 -6.75
C LYS A 54 9.75 -8.48 -6.37
N GLN A 55 9.07 -7.36 -6.12
CA GLN A 55 9.77 -6.13 -5.79
C GLN A 55 10.46 -6.18 -4.43
N PHE A 56 10.03 -7.09 -3.55
CA PHE A 56 10.58 -7.17 -2.20
C PHE A 56 11.58 -8.29 -2.00
N LEU A 57 11.97 -8.97 -3.08
CA LEU A 57 12.82 -10.14 -2.93
C LEU A 57 14.16 -9.84 -2.27
N GLU A 58 14.71 -8.67 -2.54
CA GLU A 58 16.00 -8.30 -2.01
C GLU A 58 15.91 -7.32 -0.85
N ALA A 59 14.70 -6.97 -0.45
CA ALA A 59 14.50 -6.11 0.70
C ALA A 59 14.40 -6.97 1.95
N ASN A 60 15.04 -6.52 3.01
CA ASN A 60 14.98 -7.25 4.28
C ASN A 60 13.72 -6.86 5.03
N ILE A 61 12.57 -7.23 4.48
CA ILE A 61 11.27 -6.89 5.04
C ILE A 61 10.45 -8.17 5.18
N THR A 62 9.79 -8.31 6.34
CA THR A 62 8.99 -9.50 6.62
C THR A 62 7.56 -9.28 6.19
N LEU A 63 6.81 -10.38 6.04
CA LEU A 63 5.39 -10.29 5.74
C LEU A 63 4.64 -9.55 6.85
N ARG A 64 5.04 -9.76 8.10
CA ARG A 64 4.41 -9.04 9.21
C ARG A 64 4.60 -7.54 9.07
N GLU A 65 5.80 -7.13 8.68
CA GLU A 65 6.07 -5.70 8.49
C GLU A 65 5.25 -5.14 7.33
N ILE A 66 5.09 -5.91 6.27
CA ILE A 66 4.25 -5.48 5.15
C ILE A 66 2.82 -5.30 5.61
N GLU A 67 2.30 -6.21 6.42
CA GLU A 67 0.94 -6.09 6.94
C GLU A 67 0.78 -4.84 7.80
N THR A 68 1.80 -4.53 8.62
CA THR A 68 1.76 -3.33 9.44
C THR A 68 1.73 -2.08 8.57
N ILE A 69 2.54 -2.05 7.52
CA ILE A 69 2.57 -0.92 6.60
C ILE A 69 1.21 -0.74 5.93
N LYS A 70 0.59 -1.82 5.49
CA LYS A 70 -0.73 -1.76 4.89
C LYS A 70 -1.73 -1.11 5.85
N LYS A 71 -1.71 -1.55 7.10
CA LYS A 71 -2.63 -1.03 8.10
C LYS A 71 -2.45 0.46 8.31
N VAL A 72 -1.20 0.89 8.44
CA VAL A 72 -0.91 2.31 8.65
C VAL A 72 -1.37 3.14 7.46
N LEU A 73 -1.11 2.66 6.25
CA LEU A 73 -1.50 3.40 5.04
C LEU A 73 -3.01 3.47 4.90
N ILE A 74 -3.71 2.38 5.23
CA ILE A 74 -5.17 2.36 5.19
C ILE A 74 -5.73 3.39 6.18
N GLU A 75 -5.19 3.41 7.40
CA GLU A 75 -5.67 4.35 8.41
C GLU A 75 -5.40 5.80 7.99
N LYS A 76 -4.25 6.02 7.38
CA LYS A 76 -3.90 7.36 6.92
C LYS A 76 -4.85 7.84 5.84
N LEU A 77 -5.18 6.98 4.89
CA LEU A 77 -6.10 7.36 3.82
C LEU A 77 -7.51 7.58 4.34
N ILE A 78 -7.97 6.73 5.24
CA ILE A 78 -9.29 6.89 5.83
C ILE A 78 -9.38 8.23 6.55
N SER A 79 -8.35 8.57 7.30
CA SER A 79 -8.29 9.85 8.00
C SER A 79 -8.27 11.01 7.00
N SER A 80 -7.48 10.86 5.95
CA SER A 80 -7.32 11.90 4.92
C SER A 80 -8.62 12.25 4.23
N TYR A 81 -9.48 11.24 4.01
CA TYR A 81 -10.77 11.43 3.36
C TYR A 81 -11.90 11.66 4.36
N HIS A 82 -11.58 11.73 5.65
CA HIS A 82 -12.58 11.96 6.72
C HIS A 82 -13.68 10.89 6.71
N LEU A 83 -13.29 9.65 6.48
CA LEU A 83 -14.25 8.56 6.41
C LEU A 83 -14.52 8.01 7.81
N ARG A 84 -15.71 7.48 7.98
CA ARG A 84 -16.08 6.80 9.20
C ARG A 84 -15.87 5.31 9.04
N VAL A 85 -15.32 4.70 10.07
CA VAL A 85 -15.10 3.26 10.10
C VAL A 85 -15.78 2.71 11.34
N ALA A 86 -16.61 1.70 11.15
CA ALA A 86 -17.20 1.00 12.27
C ALA A 86 -16.23 -0.12 12.66
N TYR A 87 -15.67 0.00 13.84
CA TYR A 87 -14.76 -1.02 14.33
C TYR A 87 -15.55 -2.07 15.09
N PRO A 88 -15.24 -3.34 14.87
CA PRO A 88 -15.91 -4.37 15.65
C PRO A 88 -15.53 -4.26 17.11
N GLU A 89 -16.47 -4.56 17.97
CA GLU A 89 -16.28 -4.49 19.41
C GLU A 89 -15.44 -5.65 19.91
#